data_8fa35f72a99a779e900d7dc4e3b46ea9
#
_entry.id   8fa35f72a99a779e900d7dc4e3b46ea9
#
_cell.length_a   1.000
_cell.length_b   1.000
_cell.length_c   1.000
_cell.angle_alpha   90.00
_cell.angle_beta   90.00
_cell.angle_gamma   90.00
#
_symmetry.space_group_name_H-M   'P 1'
#
loop_
_entity.id
_entity.type
_entity.pdbx_description
1 polymer ?
#
loop_
_entity_poly.entity_id
_entity_poly.type
_entity_poly.pdbx_seq_one_letter_code
_entity_poly.pdbx_strand_id
1 'polypeptide(L)'
;MNQIQIYIAMAVLVVLVIVAIIIGLVNSSKINALLDYSEDGDLVENLDKYYNNIRDLQKKLKISQAGAMSDRIAACEQKNNLSLSKTAIVNFDAFDDVHGKQSFALAVLNQYNDGFIITSLYGSSSSNTYVRSVKEGKASIKLLAEEAEALSNAMSVNMN
;
A
#
# COMPACT_ATOMS: atom_id res chain seq x y z
N MET A 1 -12.89 -77.54 -32.61
CA MET A 1 -13.24 -76.16 -33.02
C MET A 1 -13.66 -76.24 -34.46
N ASN A 2 -14.93 -75.90 -34.79
CA ASN A 2 -15.42 -76.03 -36.15
C ASN A 2 -14.75 -74.98 -37.06
N GLN A 3 -14.35 -75.36 -38.31
CA GLN A 3 -13.69 -74.45 -39.23
C GLN A 3 -14.41 -73.07 -39.37
N ILE A 4 -15.73 -73.08 -39.28
CA ILE A 4 -16.60 -71.86 -39.29
C ILE A 4 -16.26 -70.89 -38.17
N GLN A 5 -15.99 -71.39 -36.96
CA GLN A 5 -15.63 -70.56 -35.80
C GLN A 5 -14.27 -69.88 -35.98
N ILE A 6 -13.33 -70.54 -36.65
CA ILE A 6 -12.00 -69.97 -36.95
C ILE A 6 -12.13 -68.83 -38.00
N TYR A 7 -12.98 -68.99 -39.02
CA TYR A 7 -13.20 -67.91 -40.00
C TYR A 7 -13.89 -66.69 -39.36
N ILE A 8 -14.84 -66.93 -38.44
CA ILE A 8 -15.54 -65.83 -37.72
C ILE A 8 -14.51 -65.08 -36.81
N ALA A 9 -13.68 -65.82 -36.08
CA ALA A 9 -12.64 -65.20 -35.23
C ALA A 9 -11.64 -64.40 -36.05
N MET A 10 -11.20 -64.87 -37.19
CA MET A 10 -10.32 -64.13 -38.13
C MET A 10 -10.98 -62.88 -38.69
N ALA A 11 -12.24 -62.94 -39.05
CA ALA A 11 -12.99 -61.77 -39.55
C ALA A 11 -13.12 -60.69 -38.49
N VAL A 12 -13.42 -61.06 -37.21
CA VAL A 12 -13.49 -60.11 -36.10
C VAL A 12 -12.12 -59.48 -35.85
N LEU A 13 -11.03 -60.24 -35.92
CA LEU A 13 -9.69 -59.73 -35.68
C LEU A 13 -9.28 -58.71 -36.76
N VAL A 14 -9.60 -58.96 -38.02
CA VAL A 14 -9.37 -58.03 -39.14
C VAL A 14 -10.15 -56.72 -38.95
N VAL A 15 -11.41 -56.80 -38.52
CA VAL A 15 -12.21 -55.61 -38.24
C VAL A 15 -11.62 -54.79 -37.08
N LEU A 16 -11.14 -55.43 -36.03
CA LEU A 16 -10.49 -54.74 -34.88
C LEU A 16 -9.19 -54.04 -35.31
N VAL A 17 -8.39 -54.66 -36.20
CA VAL A 17 -7.18 -54.04 -36.73
C VAL A 17 -7.50 -52.81 -37.58
N ILE A 18 -8.53 -52.90 -38.43
CA ILE A 18 -8.97 -51.75 -39.26
C ILE A 18 -9.44 -50.60 -38.37
N VAL A 19 -10.22 -50.88 -37.32
CA VAL A 19 -10.69 -49.86 -36.36
C VAL A 19 -9.50 -49.22 -35.63
N ALA A 20 -8.50 -50.00 -35.19
CA ALA A 20 -7.31 -49.47 -34.53
C ALA A 20 -6.50 -48.55 -35.48
N ILE A 21 -6.36 -48.91 -36.75
CA ILE A 21 -5.70 -48.07 -37.74
C ILE A 21 -6.45 -46.74 -37.96
N ILE A 22 -7.79 -46.78 -38.07
CA ILE A 22 -8.59 -45.58 -38.24
C ILE A 22 -8.45 -44.66 -37.03
N ILE A 23 -8.51 -45.20 -35.81
CA ILE A 23 -8.31 -44.42 -34.57
C ILE A 23 -6.90 -43.80 -34.55
N GLY A 24 -5.87 -44.54 -34.95
CA GLY A 24 -4.49 -44.05 -35.04
C GLY A 24 -4.35 -42.89 -36.05
N LEU A 25 -4.95 -43.00 -37.22
CA LEU A 25 -4.91 -41.95 -38.25
C LEU A 25 -5.67 -40.68 -37.80
N VAL A 26 -6.82 -40.82 -37.21
CA VAL A 26 -7.61 -39.68 -36.67
C VAL A 26 -6.85 -38.99 -35.55
N ASN A 27 -6.20 -39.73 -34.65
CA ASN A 27 -5.44 -39.16 -33.58
C ASN A 27 -4.15 -38.47 -34.04
N SER A 28 -3.45 -39.06 -35.06
CA SER A 28 -2.31 -38.45 -35.72
C SER A 28 -2.67 -37.16 -36.46
N SER A 29 -3.83 -37.12 -37.10
CA SER A 29 -4.33 -35.93 -37.81
C SER A 29 -4.66 -34.78 -36.82
N LYS A 30 -5.20 -35.08 -35.65
CA LYS A 30 -5.42 -34.07 -34.60
C LYS A 30 -4.14 -33.52 -34.00
N ILE A 31 -3.13 -34.37 -33.81
CA ILE A 31 -1.81 -33.95 -33.32
C ILE A 31 -1.11 -33.10 -34.38
N ASN A 32 -1.17 -33.47 -35.65
CA ASN A 32 -0.58 -32.69 -36.75
C ASN A 32 -1.29 -31.33 -36.94
N ALA A 33 -2.61 -31.26 -36.77
CA ALA A 33 -3.35 -29.99 -36.80
C ALA A 33 -3.00 -29.05 -35.66
N LEU A 34 -2.63 -29.57 -34.48
CA LEU A 34 -2.13 -28.78 -33.33
C LEU A 34 -0.67 -28.33 -33.58
N LEU A 35 0.13 -29.11 -34.30
CA LEU A 35 1.50 -28.79 -34.67
C LEU A 35 1.57 -27.77 -35.82
N ASP A 36 0.62 -27.84 -36.78
CA ASP A 36 0.53 -26.95 -37.95
C ASP A 36 0.02 -25.54 -37.56
N TYR A 37 -0.71 -25.43 -36.43
CA TYR A 37 -1.12 -24.14 -35.85
C TYR A 37 0.04 -23.41 -35.14
N SER A 38 1.16 -24.06 -34.89
CA SER A 38 2.39 -23.41 -34.44
C SER A 38 3.22 -23.05 -35.69
N GLU A 39 3.18 -21.81 -36.09
CA GLU A 39 3.85 -21.23 -37.28
C GLU A 39 5.39 -21.46 -37.33
N ASP A 40 5.96 -22.04 -36.27
CA ASP A 40 7.41 -22.31 -36.10
C ASP A 40 7.80 -23.71 -35.59
N GLY A 41 6.96 -24.72 -35.73
CA GLY A 41 7.37 -26.15 -35.57
C GLY A 41 7.93 -26.61 -34.22
N ASP A 42 8.08 -25.76 -33.22
CA ASP A 42 8.57 -26.15 -31.91
C ASP A 42 7.64 -25.64 -30.77
N LEU A 43 6.75 -26.52 -30.32
CA LEU A 43 5.83 -26.28 -29.22
C LEU A 43 6.58 -25.89 -27.93
N VAL A 44 7.76 -26.41 -27.70
CA VAL A 44 8.58 -26.16 -26.52
C VAL A 44 9.13 -24.74 -26.57
N GLU A 45 9.66 -24.29 -27.70
CA GLU A 45 10.19 -22.94 -27.90
C GLU A 45 9.08 -21.89 -27.77
N ASN A 46 7.90 -22.14 -28.32
CA ASN A 46 6.76 -21.23 -28.17
C ASN A 46 6.26 -21.14 -26.70
N LEU A 47 6.20 -22.25 -25.98
CA LEU A 47 5.88 -22.27 -24.59
C LEU A 47 6.90 -21.47 -23.76
N ASP A 48 8.19 -21.63 -24.03
CA ASP A 48 9.24 -20.85 -23.36
C ASP A 48 9.13 -19.35 -23.65
N LYS A 49 8.81 -18.95 -24.87
CA LYS A 49 8.52 -17.54 -25.22
C LYS A 49 7.32 -17.00 -24.44
N TYR A 50 6.22 -17.77 -24.32
CA TYR A 50 5.06 -17.36 -23.51
C TYR A 50 5.39 -17.25 -22.03
N TYR A 51 6.11 -18.21 -21.45
CA TYR A 51 6.54 -18.15 -20.05
C TYR A 51 7.44 -16.96 -19.76
N ASN A 52 8.38 -16.66 -20.64
CA ASN A 52 9.26 -15.50 -20.52
C ASN A 52 8.48 -14.18 -20.65
N ASN A 53 7.53 -14.07 -21.55
CA ASN A 53 6.66 -12.91 -21.69
C ASN A 53 5.79 -12.69 -20.42
N ILE A 54 5.19 -13.77 -19.88
CA ILE A 54 4.41 -13.69 -18.63
C ILE A 54 5.29 -13.24 -17.47
N ARG A 55 6.50 -13.79 -17.35
CA ARG A 55 7.47 -13.40 -16.32
C ARG A 55 7.86 -11.92 -16.43
N ASP A 56 8.10 -11.44 -17.64
CA ASP A 56 8.45 -10.04 -17.91
C ASP A 56 7.29 -9.09 -17.60
N LEU A 57 6.07 -9.46 -17.97
CA LEU A 57 4.86 -8.71 -17.63
C LEU A 57 4.63 -8.65 -16.10
N GLN A 58 4.82 -9.77 -15.41
CA GLN A 58 4.73 -9.81 -13.95
C GLN A 58 5.80 -8.91 -13.27
N LYS A 59 7.03 -8.91 -13.81
CA LYS A 59 8.11 -8.06 -13.31
C LYS A 59 7.80 -6.57 -13.54
N LYS A 60 7.34 -6.20 -14.73
CA LYS A 60 6.93 -4.83 -15.06
C LYS A 60 5.76 -4.36 -14.18
N LEU A 61 4.77 -5.24 -13.93
CA LEU A 61 3.64 -4.93 -13.08
C LEU A 61 4.07 -4.69 -11.62
N LYS A 62 4.94 -5.56 -11.07
CA LYS A 62 5.49 -5.39 -9.71
C LYS A 62 6.28 -4.09 -9.57
N ILE A 63 7.12 -3.74 -10.54
CA ILE A 63 7.91 -2.50 -10.53
C ILE A 63 6.97 -1.28 -10.60
N SER A 64 5.97 -1.30 -11.48
CA SER A 64 5.00 -0.21 -11.61
C SER A 64 4.17 -0.02 -10.34
N GLN A 65 3.70 -1.10 -9.71
CA GLN A 65 2.96 -1.04 -8.45
C GLN A 65 3.84 -0.52 -7.30
N ALA A 66 5.11 -0.97 -7.22
CA ALA A 66 6.04 -0.51 -6.20
C ALA A 66 6.34 0.99 -6.35
N GLY A 67 6.53 1.49 -7.57
CA GLY A 67 6.73 2.91 -7.84
C GLY A 67 5.53 3.75 -7.44
N ALA A 68 4.33 3.37 -7.90
CA ALA A 68 3.10 4.09 -7.54
C ALA A 68 2.81 4.08 -6.03
N MET A 69 3.17 2.99 -5.34
CA MET A 69 3.04 2.90 -3.89
C MET A 69 4.05 3.79 -3.16
N SER A 70 5.30 3.84 -3.63
CA SER A 70 6.34 4.73 -3.11
C SER A 70 5.93 6.20 -3.21
N ASP A 71 5.40 6.63 -4.38
CA ASP A 71 4.95 8.00 -4.58
C ASP A 71 3.79 8.38 -3.66
N ARG A 72 2.86 7.44 -3.44
CA ARG A 72 1.74 7.65 -2.50
C ARG A 72 2.21 7.75 -1.06
N ILE A 73 3.17 6.93 -0.65
CA ILE A 73 3.76 6.98 0.69
C ILE A 73 4.46 8.33 0.89
N ALA A 74 5.31 8.76 -0.05
CA ALA A 74 5.98 10.04 0.03
C ALA A 74 4.99 11.22 0.13
N ALA A 75 3.90 11.19 -0.64
CA ALA A 75 2.85 12.20 -0.54
C ALA A 75 2.11 12.17 0.80
N CYS A 76 1.90 10.99 1.38
CA CYS A 76 1.32 10.84 2.73
C CYS A 76 2.26 11.37 3.81
N GLU A 77 3.55 11.05 3.73
CA GLU A 77 4.57 11.55 4.65
C GLU A 77 4.66 13.08 4.60
N GLN A 78 4.67 13.66 3.41
CA GLN A 78 4.68 15.12 3.26
C GLN A 78 3.44 15.77 3.89
N LYS A 79 2.24 15.22 3.69
CA LYS A 79 1.02 15.69 4.32
C LYS A 79 1.06 15.53 5.84
N ASN A 80 1.58 14.40 6.32
CA ASN A 80 1.72 14.16 7.75
C ASN A 80 2.68 15.16 8.40
N ASN A 81 3.78 15.48 7.76
CA ASN A 81 4.75 16.46 8.26
C ASN A 81 4.17 17.89 8.38
N LEU A 82 3.21 18.24 7.54
CA LEU A 82 2.48 19.52 7.60
C LEU A 82 1.31 19.49 8.60
N SER A 83 0.85 18.32 9.00
CA SER A 83 -0.26 18.18 9.94
C SER A 83 0.16 18.56 11.34
N LEU A 84 -0.73 19.23 12.07
CA LEU A 84 -0.53 19.60 13.46
C LEU A 84 -0.63 18.36 14.34
N SER A 85 0.50 17.82 14.79
CA SER A 85 0.60 16.52 15.45
C SER A 85 1.32 16.57 16.81
N LYS A 86 2.12 17.61 17.05
CA LYS A 86 2.82 17.82 18.31
C LYS A 86 2.02 18.74 19.19
N THR A 87 1.60 18.27 20.38
CA THR A 87 0.79 19.07 21.29
C THR A 87 1.32 18.97 22.70
N ALA A 88 1.27 20.09 23.43
CA ALA A 88 1.53 20.12 24.86
C ALA A 88 0.69 21.20 25.53
N ILE A 89 0.25 20.92 26.74
CA ILE A 89 -0.53 21.86 27.59
C ILE A 89 0.17 22.04 28.89
N VAL A 90 0.17 23.31 29.36
CA VAL A 90 0.63 23.71 30.71
C VAL A 90 -0.52 24.44 31.41
N ASN A 91 -0.96 23.94 32.53
CA ASN A 91 -1.98 24.58 33.37
C ASN A 91 -1.33 25.31 34.51
N PHE A 92 -1.80 26.53 34.79
CA PHE A 92 -1.22 27.39 35.79
C PHE A 92 -2.25 28.32 36.48
N ASP A 93 -1.88 28.93 37.56
CA ASP A 93 -2.65 30.01 38.19
C ASP A 93 -2.08 31.35 37.70
N ALA A 94 -2.86 32.08 36.87
CA ALA A 94 -2.41 33.33 36.25
C ALA A 94 -2.51 34.53 37.22
N PHE A 95 -3.33 34.41 38.27
CA PHE A 95 -3.61 35.46 39.23
C PHE A 95 -3.63 34.88 40.64
N ASP A 96 -3.17 35.66 41.65
CA ASP A 96 -3.04 35.24 43.03
C ASP A 96 -4.39 34.99 43.74
N ASP A 97 -5.48 35.56 43.21
CA ASP A 97 -6.83 35.42 43.73
C ASP A 97 -7.62 34.26 43.15
N VAL A 98 -7.06 33.54 42.15
CA VAL A 98 -7.70 32.42 41.46
C VAL A 98 -6.81 31.19 41.58
N HIS A 99 -7.32 30.15 42.22
CA HIS A 99 -6.60 28.90 42.41
C HIS A 99 -7.23 27.75 41.59
N GLY A 100 -6.49 26.68 41.44
CA GLY A 100 -6.98 25.45 40.75
C GLY A 100 -6.50 25.30 39.31
N LYS A 101 -5.47 26.07 38.90
CA LYS A 101 -4.81 25.97 37.58
C LYS A 101 -5.78 26.00 36.44
N GLN A 102 -6.72 26.98 36.49
CA GLN A 102 -7.76 27.12 35.45
C GLN A 102 -7.27 27.85 34.19
N SER A 103 -6.15 28.57 34.30
CA SER A 103 -5.46 29.14 33.15
C SER A 103 -4.62 28.07 32.48
N PHE A 104 -4.45 28.17 31.15
CA PHE A 104 -3.63 27.22 30.40
C PHE A 104 -2.92 27.86 29.19
N ALA A 105 -1.80 27.28 28.84
CA ALA A 105 -1.12 27.49 27.57
C ALA A 105 -1.07 26.17 26.83
N LEU A 106 -1.62 26.13 25.62
CA LEU A 106 -1.65 24.98 24.72
C LEU A 106 -0.81 25.29 23.47
N ALA A 107 0.28 24.55 23.26
CA ALA A 107 1.07 24.60 22.04
C ALA A 107 0.64 23.47 21.09
N VAL A 108 0.44 23.81 19.80
CA VAL A 108 0.07 22.88 18.75
C VAL A 108 0.97 23.12 17.54
N LEU A 109 1.76 22.13 17.17
CA LEU A 109 2.81 22.26 16.15
C LEU A 109 2.77 21.10 15.15
N ASN A 110 3.30 21.35 13.96
CA ASN A 110 3.60 20.33 12.96
C ASN A 110 5.04 19.79 13.18
N GLN A 111 5.52 18.91 12.28
CA GLN A 111 6.86 18.33 12.36
C GLN A 111 7.98 19.37 12.18
N TYR A 112 7.71 20.48 11.49
CA TYR A 112 8.67 21.59 11.28
C TYR A 112 8.65 22.60 12.46
N ASN A 113 7.88 22.33 13.52
CA ASN A 113 7.62 23.23 14.63
C ASN A 113 6.92 24.54 14.22
N ASP A 114 6.13 24.46 13.14
CA ASP A 114 5.20 25.53 12.76
C ASP A 114 3.84 25.26 13.37
N GLY A 115 3.17 26.32 13.82
CA GLY A 115 1.84 26.20 14.42
C GLY A 115 1.46 27.41 15.24
N PHE A 116 0.89 27.18 16.41
CA PHE A 116 0.41 28.26 17.29
C PHE A 116 0.35 27.82 18.76
N ILE A 117 0.31 28.83 19.64
CA ILE A 117 0.02 28.67 21.06
C ILE A 117 -1.30 29.37 21.34
N ILE A 118 -2.23 28.68 22.01
CA ILE A 118 -3.45 29.25 22.57
C ILE A 118 -3.22 29.42 24.08
N THR A 119 -3.42 30.61 24.58
CA THR A 119 -3.35 30.92 26.01
C THR A 119 -4.67 31.46 26.48
N SER A 120 -5.21 30.86 27.54
CA SER A 120 -6.39 31.35 28.24
C SER A 120 -6.02 31.73 29.69
N LEU A 121 -6.25 32.97 30.03
CA LEU A 121 -6.05 33.49 31.38
C LEU A 121 -7.42 33.61 32.07
N TYR A 122 -7.62 32.83 33.11
CA TYR A 122 -8.85 32.82 33.88
C TYR A 122 -8.68 33.69 35.12
N GLY A 123 -9.49 34.76 35.24
CA GLY A 123 -9.54 35.65 36.38
C GLY A 123 -10.92 35.64 37.06
N SER A 124 -11.01 36.14 38.27
CA SER A 124 -12.24 36.16 39.07
C SER A 124 -13.37 36.99 38.43
N SER A 125 -13.06 38.00 37.63
CA SER A 125 -14.03 38.90 37.00
C SER A 125 -14.06 38.81 35.47
N SER A 126 -13.02 38.24 34.83
CA SER A 126 -12.91 38.12 33.35
C SER A 126 -11.98 37.01 32.95
N SER A 127 -12.21 36.46 31.75
CA SER A 127 -11.32 35.51 31.14
C SER A 127 -10.91 36.03 29.76
N ASN A 128 -9.62 35.95 29.47
CA ASN A 128 -9.05 36.38 28.18
C ASN A 128 -8.35 35.22 27.47
N THR A 129 -8.67 35.03 26.22
CA THR A 129 -8.02 34.01 25.36
C THR A 129 -7.41 34.69 24.16
N TYR A 130 -6.17 34.31 23.83
CA TYR A 130 -5.44 34.82 22.68
C TYR A 130 -4.57 33.75 22.05
N VAL A 131 -4.16 33.97 20.80
CA VAL A 131 -3.36 33.06 20.01
C VAL A 131 -2.06 33.73 19.59
N ARG A 132 -0.97 32.98 19.63
CA ARG A 132 0.35 33.40 19.15
C ARG A 132 0.81 32.45 18.06
N SER A 133 1.20 32.97 16.90
CA SER A 133 1.77 32.13 15.84
C SER A 133 3.20 31.72 16.16
N VAL A 134 3.53 30.50 15.79
CA VAL A 134 4.88 29.90 15.92
C VAL A 134 5.37 29.51 14.55
N LYS A 135 6.60 29.89 14.22
CA LYS A 135 7.30 29.54 12.98
C LYS A 135 8.68 29.00 13.31
N GLU A 136 9.00 27.80 12.82
CA GLU A 136 10.29 27.13 13.07
C GLU A 136 10.66 27.10 14.58
N GLY A 137 9.68 26.83 15.45
CA GLY A 137 9.83 26.80 16.89
C GLY A 137 10.00 28.17 17.55
N LYS A 138 9.79 29.28 16.84
CA LYS A 138 9.91 30.64 17.37
C LYS A 138 8.56 31.34 17.34
N ALA A 139 8.18 31.89 18.47
CA ALA A 139 6.95 32.69 18.56
C ALA A 139 7.16 34.10 17.96
N SER A 140 6.10 34.69 17.42
CA SER A 140 6.10 36.03 16.82
C SER A 140 6.35 37.17 17.82
N ILE A 141 6.09 36.92 19.09
CA ILE A 141 6.26 37.89 20.20
C ILE A 141 6.82 37.18 21.40
N LYS A 142 7.27 37.98 22.44
CA LYS A 142 7.77 37.45 23.71
C LYS A 142 6.70 36.61 24.41
N LEU A 143 7.06 35.38 24.76
CA LEU A 143 6.19 34.43 25.48
C LEU A 143 6.23 34.65 26.98
N LEU A 144 5.14 34.27 27.66
CA LEU A 144 5.12 34.02 29.10
C LEU A 144 5.94 32.76 29.43
N ALA A 145 6.27 32.56 30.68
CA ALA A 145 7.04 31.40 31.12
C ALA A 145 6.31 30.08 30.77
N GLU A 146 5.02 30.03 31.05
CA GLU A 146 4.15 28.86 30.82
C GLU A 146 3.91 28.61 29.31
N GLU A 147 3.85 29.67 28.48
CA GLU A 147 3.78 29.57 27.05
C GLU A 147 5.09 28.99 26.46
N ALA A 148 6.23 29.44 26.98
CA ALA A 148 7.54 28.95 26.60
C ALA A 148 7.74 27.48 27.01
N GLU A 149 7.25 27.12 28.20
CA GLU A 149 7.25 25.73 28.67
C GLU A 149 6.37 24.85 27.79
N ALA A 150 5.14 25.27 27.47
CA ALA A 150 4.24 24.52 26.56
C ALA A 150 4.87 24.34 25.18
N LEU A 151 5.50 25.40 24.63
CA LEU A 151 6.21 25.33 23.36
C LEU A 151 7.37 24.32 23.41
N SER A 152 8.21 24.39 24.42
CA SER A 152 9.34 23.47 24.62
C SER A 152 8.88 22.02 24.73
N ASN A 153 7.82 21.79 25.53
CA ASN A 153 7.24 20.45 25.71
C ASN A 153 6.68 19.90 24.37
N ALA A 154 5.96 20.73 23.60
CA ALA A 154 5.44 20.33 22.29
C ALA A 154 6.58 19.99 21.30
N MET A 155 7.66 20.78 21.29
CA MET A 155 8.83 20.51 20.44
C MET A 155 9.57 19.23 20.82
N SER A 156 9.54 18.82 22.09
CA SER A 156 10.17 17.59 22.57
C SER A 156 9.40 16.31 22.25
N VAL A 157 8.15 16.40 21.76
CA VAL A 157 7.36 15.25 21.35
C VAL A 157 7.96 14.65 20.09
N ASN A 158 8.70 13.54 20.24
CA ASN A 158 9.18 12.72 19.11
C ASN A 158 8.09 11.74 18.72
N MET A 159 7.54 11.90 17.51
CA MET A 159 6.71 10.88 16.89
C MET A 159 7.63 9.94 16.12
N ASN A 160 7.94 8.79 16.76
CA ASN A 160 8.65 7.68 16.11
C ASN A 160 7.73 6.97 15.13
#